data_ea4610a66b4c20fba929dddc654b8c77
#
_entry.id   ea4610a66b4c20fba929dddc654b8c77
#
_cell.length_a   1.000
_cell.length_b   1.000
_cell.length_c   1.000
_cell.angle_alpha   90.00
_cell.angle_beta   90.00
_cell.angle_gamma   90.00
#
_symmetry.space_group_name_H-M   'P 1'
#
loop_
_entity.id
_entity.type
_entity.pdbx_description
1 polymer ?
#
loop_
_entity_poly.entity_id
_entity_poly.type
_entity_poly.pdbx_seq_one_letter_code
_entity_poly.pdbx_strand_id
1 'polypeptide(L)'
;MKGQKGIEVTERPNAGLHWFAIFVAFLTVVLLLAGALVTSNEAGDSVPDWPLSFGRWLISSDNFIANVRYEYSHRFIAGMVGVATFALALWMWFSERRAWVRWLALIAFLGVVLQAVIGGVRVHFPAYKPLIAVPHALIAQSFFGVIVSLAVFTSKSWWRQRDRKPDAGGLPLRTLTTLSVAAVLVQLVLGAAFRHGASGITPHAAGAVIVTAIVAWTAIATLRRHSGDAYLIRPAKLLLVLLTAQVSLGVMAYLARMSSAGYPVSGVGEFFDSMSLAPLAQPNQVQPLEPMISLTAGHLIVGALTLATILVLTLRAYRALQPGRERAAEVSGGGTLASPRKAAI
;
A
#
# COMPACT_ATOMS: atom_id res chain seq x y z
N MET A 1 52.24 10.31 21.72
CA MET A 1 51.16 9.65 20.99
C MET A 1 49.90 10.50 21.14
N LYS A 2 49.58 11.32 20.13
CA LYS A 2 48.35 12.15 20.12
C LYS A 2 47.20 11.26 19.60
N GLY A 3 46.22 11.01 20.48
CA GLY A 3 45.02 10.25 20.12
C GLY A 3 44.23 11.01 19.06
N GLN A 4 44.06 10.42 17.88
CA GLN A 4 43.09 10.82 16.90
C GLN A 4 41.70 10.63 17.50
N LYS A 5 41.10 11.73 17.97
CA LYS A 5 39.65 11.78 18.17
C LYS A 5 39.01 11.67 16.78
N GLY A 6 38.59 10.47 16.43
CA GLY A 6 37.71 10.28 15.29
C GLY A 6 36.47 11.15 15.49
N ILE A 7 36.27 12.10 14.59
CA ILE A 7 35.04 12.89 14.50
C ILE A 7 33.95 11.89 14.10
N GLU A 8 33.22 11.39 15.10
CA GLU A 8 31.97 10.65 14.87
C GLU A 8 30.99 11.66 14.26
N VAL A 9 30.96 11.71 12.93
CA VAL A 9 29.95 12.47 12.19
C VAL A 9 28.62 11.77 12.44
N THR A 10 27.92 12.15 13.51
CA THR A 10 26.56 11.71 13.75
C THR A 10 25.70 12.23 12.61
N GLU A 11 25.42 11.36 11.65
CA GLU A 11 24.54 11.67 10.53
C GLU A 11 23.17 12.09 11.06
N ARG A 12 22.78 13.32 10.79
CA ARG A 12 21.48 13.86 11.22
C ARG A 12 20.46 13.63 10.11
N PRO A 13 19.22 13.18 10.47
CA PRO A 13 18.15 13.05 9.49
C PRO A 13 17.81 14.42 8.90
N ASN A 14 17.69 14.48 7.57
CA ASN A 14 17.23 15.68 6.89
C ASN A 14 15.70 15.81 7.06
N ALA A 15 15.29 16.74 7.94
CA ALA A 15 13.87 16.95 8.25
C ALA A 15 13.08 17.46 7.02
N GLY A 16 13.68 18.32 6.19
CA GLY A 16 13.04 18.83 4.98
C GLY A 16 12.74 17.71 4.00
N LEU A 17 13.71 16.82 3.76
CA LEU A 17 13.55 15.66 2.90
C LEU A 17 12.45 14.70 3.42
N HIS A 18 12.40 14.50 4.74
CA HIS A 18 11.36 13.68 5.36
C HIS A 18 9.95 14.25 5.13
N TRP A 19 9.77 15.53 5.41
CA TRP A 19 8.46 16.17 5.22
C TRP A 19 8.07 16.25 3.75
N PHE A 20 9.03 16.42 2.85
CA PHE A 20 8.75 16.38 1.43
C PHE A 20 8.35 14.97 0.96
N ALA A 21 8.97 13.91 1.48
CA ALA A 21 8.53 12.54 1.20
C ALA A 21 7.10 12.26 1.73
N ILE A 22 6.74 12.79 2.91
CA ILE A 22 5.37 12.74 3.44
C ILE A 22 4.40 13.51 2.52
N PHE A 23 4.79 14.69 2.05
CA PHE A 23 3.97 15.46 1.11
C PHE A 23 3.71 14.70 -0.19
N VAL A 24 4.74 14.06 -0.77
CA VAL A 24 4.57 13.22 -1.96
C VAL A 24 3.67 12.02 -1.67
N ALA A 25 3.78 11.39 -0.48
CA ALA A 25 2.87 10.32 -0.07
C ALA A 25 1.42 10.81 0.03
N PHE A 26 1.18 11.99 0.60
CA PHE A 26 -0.14 12.61 0.65
C PHE A 26 -0.71 12.89 -0.75
N LEU A 27 0.08 13.51 -1.63
CA LEU A 27 -0.33 13.73 -3.03
C LEU A 27 -0.66 12.41 -3.74
N THR A 28 0.07 11.35 -3.44
CA THR A 28 -0.21 10.02 -4.01
C THR A 28 -1.55 9.47 -3.51
N VAL A 29 -1.92 9.68 -2.25
CA VAL A 29 -3.27 9.31 -1.75
C VAL A 29 -4.36 10.09 -2.51
N VAL A 30 -4.16 11.40 -2.74
CA VAL A 30 -5.09 12.22 -3.53
C VAL A 30 -5.18 11.69 -4.97
N LEU A 31 -4.06 11.29 -5.57
CA LEU A 31 -4.02 10.69 -6.91
C LEU A 31 -4.78 9.35 -6.95
N LEU A 32 -4.59 8.49 -5.94
CA LEU A 32 -5.32 7.23 -5.83
C LEU A 32 -6.84 7.45 -5.71
N LEU A 33 -7.25 8.47 -4.94
CA LEU A 33 -8.66 8.87 -4.83
C LEU A 33 -9.20 9.36 -6.19
N ALA A 34 -8.45 10.24 -6.87
CA ALA A 34 -8.85 10.72 -8.19
C ALA A 34 -8.99 9.54 -9.19
N GLY A 35 -8.05 8.58 -9.19
CA GLY A 35 -8.14 7.37 -10.01
C GLY A 35 -9.33 6.47 -9.65
N ALA A 36 -9.67 6.37 -8.36
CA ALA A 36 -10.86 5.66 -7.91
C ALA A 36 -12.13 6.31 -8.45
N LEU A 37 -12.21 7.63 -8.44
CA LEU A 37 -13.35 8.39 -8.98
C LEU A 37 -13.46 8.25 -10.50
N VAL A 38 -12.33 8.28 -11.24
CA VAL A 38 -12.33 7.99 -12.68
C VAL A 38 -12.97 6.62 -12.97
N THR A 39 -12.56 5.58 -12.26
CA THR A 39 -13.07 4.23 -12.48
C THR A 39 -14.53 4.11 -12.03
N SER A 40 -14.91 4.72 -10.91
CA SER A 40 -16.29 4.63 -10.38
C SER A 40 -17.32 5.40 -11.21
N ASN A 41 -16.88 6.44 -11.93
CA ASN A 41 -17.73 7.22 -12.83
C ASN A 41 -17.60 6.77 -14.30
N GLU A 42 -16.91 5.65 -14.56
CA GLU A 42 -16.62 5.17 -15.93
C GLU A 42 -16.00 6.23 -16.85
N ALA A 43 -15.23 7.16 -16.25
CA ALA A 43 -14.74 8.36 -16.89
C ALA A 43 -13.40 8.17 -17.64
N GLY A 44 -12.84 6.96 -17.66
CA GLY A 44 -11.46 6.77 -18.12
C GLY A 44 -11.25 6.82 -19.62
N ASP A 45 -12.28 7.06 -20.41
CA ASP A 45 -12.24 7.19 -21.88
C ASP A 45 -12.87 8.53 -22.30
N SER A 46 -12.99 9.48 -21.36
CA SER A 46 -13.66 10.79 -21.60
C SER A 46 -12.75 11.80 -22.29
N VAL A 47 -11.43 11.61 -22.27
CA VAL A 47 -10.42 12.43 -22.94
C VAL A 47 -9.75 11.59 -24.03
N PRO A 48 -9.91 11.92 -25.33
CA PRO A 48 -9.62 11.02 -26.42
C PRO A 48 -8.13 10.88 -26.74
N ASP A 49 -7.30 11.80 -26.28
CA ASP A 49 -5.88 11.88 -26.61
C ASP A 49 -4.96 11.75 -25.37
N TRP A 50 -3.71 11.39 -25.62
CA TRP A 50 -2.65 11.32 -24.61
C TRP A 50 -1.29 11.52 -25.32
N PRO A 51 -0.34 12.30 -24.77
CA PRO A 51 -0.29 12.91 -23.42
C PRO A 51 -1.09 14.20 -23.27
N LEU A 52 -1.59 14.76 -24.33
CA LEU A 52 -2.41 15.96 -24.35
C LEU A 52 -3.85 15.65 -23.91
N SER A 53 -4.66 16.68 -23.80
CA SER A 53 -6.10 16.60 -23.55
C SER A 53 -6.79 17.59 -24.51
N PHE A 54 -7.51 17.06 -25.48
CA PHE A 54 -8.09 17.86 -26.60
C PHE A 54 -7.03 18.69 -27.33
N GLY A 55 -5.86 18.08 -27.62
CA GLY A 55 -4.74 18.72 -28.29
C GLY A 55 -3.99 19.77 -27.46
N ARG A 56 -4.28 19.92 -26.16
CA ARG A 56 -3.70 20.95 -25.28
C ARG A 56 -3.18 20.35 -23.98
N TRP A 57 -2.21 21.03 -23.35
CA TRP A 57 -1.76 20.69 -21.99
C TRP A 57 -2.78 21.12 -20.92
N LEU A 58 -3.43 22.26 -21.12
CA LEU A 58 -4.49 22.77 -20.25
C LEU A 58 -5.77 22.89 -21.08
N ILE A 59 -6.84 22.25 -20.63
CA ILE A 59 -8.14 22.29 -21.30
C ILE A 59 -8.86 23.61 -20.99
N SER A 60 -9.75 24.03 -21.91
CA SER A 60 -10.63 25.16 -21.66
C SER A 60 -11.75 24.80 -20.65
N SER A 61 -12.31 25.81 -20.01
CA SER A 61 -13.48 25.65 -19.10
C SER A 61 -14.64 24.90 -19.76
N ASP A 62 -14.86 25.13 -21.05
CA ASP A 62 -15.97 24.54 -21.81
C ASP A 62 -15.85 23.01 -21.95
N ASN A 63 -14.61 22.49 -21.93
CA ASN A 63 -14.33 21.06 -21.96
C ASN A 63 -14.29 20.42 -20.58
N PHE A 64 -14.32 21.21 -19.47
CA PHE A 64 -14.26 20.70 -18.10
C PHE A 64 -15.66 20.34 -17.57
N ILE A 65 -16.34 19.43 -18.28
CA ILE A 65 -17.72 19.02 -18.00
C ILE A 65 -17.86 17.51 -17.82
N ALA A 66 -18.96 17.09 -17.21
CA ALA A 66 -19.33 15.68 -17.06
C ALA A 66 -18.13 14.78 -16.62
N ASN A 67 -17.91 13.67 -17.31
CA ASN A 67 -16.87 12.71 -16.98
C ASN A 67 -15.43 13.21 -17.27
N VAL A 68 -15.28 14.19 -18.19
CA VAL A 68 -13.97 14.80 -18.50
C VAL A 68 -13.32 15.38 -17.25
N ARG A 69 -14.11 16.00 -16.34
CA ARG A 69 -13.56 16.56 -15.09
C ARG A 69 -12.82 15.55 -14.24
N TYR A 70 -13.31 14.30 -14.15
CA TYR A 70 -12.65 13.25 -13.36
C TYR A 70 -11.35 12.78 -14.01
N GLU A 71 -11.38 12.48 -15.32
CA GLU A 71 -10.21 11.99 -16.02
C GLU A 71 -9.13 13.07 -16.13
N TYR A 72 -9.50 14.29 -16.50
CA TYR A 72 -8.53 15.39 -16.59
C TYR A 72 -7.93 15.74 -15.22
N SER A 73 -8.75 15.81 -14.15
CA SER A 73 -8.23 16.05 -12.79
C SER A 73 -7.24 14.95 -12.38
N HIS A 74 -7.54 13.69 -12.67
CA HIS A 74 -6.62 12.57 -12.39
C HIS A 74 -5.30 12.75 -13.15
N ARG A 75 -5.33 13.08 -14.43
CA ARG A 75 -4.13 13.32 -15.24
C ARG A 75 -3.31 14.52 -14.72
N PHE A 76 -3.98 15.60 -14.35
CA PHE A 76 -3.33 16.79 -13.79
C PHE A 76 -2.63 16.48 -12.45
N ILE A 77 -3.33 15.81 -11.54
CA ILE A 77 -2.76 15.37 -10.25
C ILE A 77 -1.62 14.38 -10.48
N ALA A 78 -1.71 13.47 -11.47
CA ALA A 78 -0.65 12.54 -11.84
C ALA A 78 0.61 13.28 -12.31
N GLY A 79 0.45 14.34 -13.10
CA GLY A 79 1.55 15.23 -13.49
C GLY A 79 2.22 15.90 -12.28
N MET A 80 1.43 16.41 -11.32
CA MET A 80 1.94 16.98 -10.07
C MET A 80 2.72 15.96 -9.24
N VAL A 81 2.19 14.74 -9.09
CA VAL A 81 2.88 13.65 -8.39
C VAL A 81 4.17 13.27 -9.11
N GLY A 82 4.15 13.24 -10.45
CA GLY A 82 5.33 12.96 -11.27
C GLY A 82 6.45 14.00 -11.04
N VAL A 83 6.12 15.29 -11.11
CA VAL A 83 7.07 16.39 -10.84
C VAL A 83 7.57 16.34 -9.40
N ALA A 84 6.68 16.15 -8.43
CA ALA A 84 7.07 16.07 -7.01
C ALA A 84 7.96 14.85 -6.73
N THR A 85 7.69 13.70 -7.37
CA THR A 85 8.51 12.50 -7.22
C THR A 85 9.88 12.68 -7.88
N PHE A 86 9.95 13.35 -9.05
CA PHE A 86 11.22 13.71 -9.68
C PHE A 86 12.06 14.61 -8.77
N ALA A 87 11.44 15.67 -8.22
CA ALA A 87 12.11 16.56 -7.28
C ALA A 87 12.60 15.83 -6.02
N LEU A 88 11.79 14.88 -5.49
CA LEU A 88 12.17 14.02 -4.37
C LEU A 88 13.37 13.14 -4.71
N ALA A 89 13.36 12.49 -5.88
CA ALA A 89 14.45 11.64 -6.34
C ALA A 89 15.75 12.44 -6.51
N LEU A 90 15.64 13.61 -7.12
CA LEU A 90 16.77 14.52 -7.32
C LEU A 90 17.34 15.01 -5.98
N TRP A 91 16.47 15.45 -5.06
CA TRP A 91 16.90 15.88 -3.73
C TRP A 91 17.57 14.73 -2.95
N MET A 92 17.01 13.52 -2.98
CA MET A 92 17.63 12.34 -2.36
C MET A 92 18.97 12.00 -3.01
N TRP A 93 19.10 12.14 -4.32
CA TRP A 93 20.34 11.84 -5.03
C TRP A 93 21.53 12.65 -4.51
N PHE A 94 21.31 13.93 -4.22
CA PHE A 94 22.36 14.83 -3.75
C PHE A 94 22.51 14.92 -2.22
N SER A 95 21.43 14.62 -1.46
CA SER A 95 21.45 14.82 0.00
C SER A 95 21.54 13.53 0.80
N GLU A 96 21.16 12.37 0.22
CA GLU A 96 21.14 11.09 0.92
C GLU A 96 22.44 10.32 0.66
N ARG A 97 23.12 9.88 1.72
CA ARG A 97 24.38 9.14 1.60
C ARG A 97 24.21 7.66 1.32
N ARG A 98 23.09 7.07 1.73
CA ARG A 98 22.78 5.66 1.54
C ARG A 98 22.42 5.39 0.08
N ALA A 99 23.32 4.74 -0.67
CA ALA A 99 23.13 4.47 -2.10
C ALA A 99 21.82 3.75 -2.40
N TRP A 100 21.45 2.75 -1.59
CA TRP A 100 20.21 2.00 -1.78
C TRP A 100 18.93 2.87 -1.64
N VAL A 101 18.93 3.92 -0.79
CA VAL A 101 17.80 4.86 -0.68
C VAL A 101 17.71 5.75 -1.92
N ARG A 102 18.85 6.19 -2.46
CA ARG A 102 18.91 6.96 -3.71
C ARG A 102 18.33 6.15 -4.87
N TRP A 103 18.75 4.89 -5.00
CA TRP A 103 18.19 3.99 -6.01
C TRP A 103 16.71 3.74 -5.82
N LEU A 104 16.24 3.59 -4.57
CA LEU A 104 14.81 3.43 -4.29
C LEU A 104 14.01 4.67 -4.71
N ALA A 105 14.53 5.88 -4.52
CA ALA A 105 13.91 7.11 -4.97
C ALA A 105 13.87 7.20 -6.52
N LEU A 106 14.94 6.76 -7.20
CA LEU A 106 14.95 6.67 -8.66
C LEU A 106 13.93 5.63 -9.16
N ILE A 107 13.83 4.47 -8.51
CA ILE A 107 12.82 3.45 -8.82
C ILE A 107 11.41 4.03 -8.65
N ALA A 108 11.16 4.84 -7.62
CA ALA A 108 9.88 5.53 -7.46
C ALA A 108 9.59 6.47 -8.65
N PHE A 109 10.57 7.26 -9.08
CA PHE A 109 10.41 8.14 -10.24
C PHE A 109 10.14 7.34 -11.53
N LEU A 110 10.92 6.30 -11.81
CA LEU A 110 10.68 5.43 -12.97
C LEU A 110 9.31 4.73 -12.88
N GLY A 111 8.88 4.39 -11.67
CA GLY A 111 7.55 3.82 -11.42
C GLY A 111 6.41 4.77 -11.79
N VAL A 112 6.49 6.06 -11.46
CA VAL A 112 5.45 7.03 -11.85
C VAL A 112 5.47 7.34 -13.35
N VAL A 113 6.64 7.33 -13.99
CA VAL A 113 6.74 7.43 -15.45
C VAL A 113 6.09 6.23 -16.12
N LEU A 114 6.37 5.02 -15.64
CA LEU A 114 5.72 3.80 -16.13
C LEU A 114 4.19 3.86 -15.97
N GLN A 115 3.71 4.39 -14.83
CA GLN A 115 2.28 4.60 -14.60
C GLN A 115 1.64 5.53 -15.62
N ALA A 116 2.32 6.63 -15.97
CA ALA A 116 1.83 7.55 -16.99
C ALA A 116 1.75 6.87 -18.36
N VAL A 117 2.77 6.09 -18.73
CA VAL A 117 2.78 5.34 -20.00
C VAL A 117 1.65 4.30 -20.04
N ILE A 118 1.48 3.50 -18.98
CA ILE A 118 0.39 2.49 -18.91
C ILE A 118 -0.99 3.19 -18.97
N GLY A 119 -1.14 4.36 -18.33
CA GLY A 119 -2.35 5.17 -18.42
C GLY A 119 -2.62 5.63 -19.87
N GLY A 120 -1.58 6.07 -20.59
CA GLY A 120 -1.68 6.44 -22.00
C GLY A 120 -2.02 5.25 -22.91
N VAL A 121 -1.38 4.10 -22.70
CA VAL A 121 -1.69 2.86 -23.41
C VAL A 121 -3.16 2.47 -23.27
N ARG A 122 -3.75 2.65 -22.07
CA ARG A 122 -5.16 2.37 -21.83
C ARG A 122 -6.10 3.24 -22.69
N VAL A 123 -5.74 4.51 -22.93
CA VAL A 123 -6.53 5.41 -23.77
C VAL A 123 -6.53 4.95 -25.24
N HIS A 124 -5.38 4.50 -25.73
CA HIS A 124 -5.24 4.06 -27.13
C HIS A 124 -5.75 2.64 -27.39
N PHE A 125 -5.85 1.79 -26.36
CA PHE A 125 -6.25 0.39 -26.49
C PHE A 125 -7.42 0.03 -25.55
N PRO A 126 -8.61 0.61 -25.74
CA PRO A 126 -9.75 0.39 -24.83
C PRO A 126 -10.25 -1.06 -24.82
N ALA A 127 -10.04 -1.84 -25.89
CA ALA A 127 -10.39 -3.26 -25.95
C ALA A 127 -9.65 -4.13 -24.92
N TYR A 128 -8.48 -3.71 -24.45
CA TYR A 128 -7.65 -4.42 -23.47
C TYR A 128 -7.79 -3.87 -22.05
N LYS A 129 -8.90 -3.18 -21.75
CA LYS A 129 -9.15 -2.46 -20.49
C LYS A 129 -8.82 -3.26 -19.22
N PRO A 130 -9.33 -4.49 -19.00
CA PRO A 130 -9.01 -5.25 -17.79
C PRO A 130 -7.55 -5.65 -17.68
N LEU A 131 -6.93 -6.02 -18.81
CA LEU A 131 -5.53 -6.45 -18.88
C LEU A 131 -4.56 -5.32 -18.53
N ILE A 132 -4.91 -4.06 -18.84
CA ILE A 132 -4.10 -2.88 -18.58
C ILE A 132 -4.41 -2.31 -17.17
N ALA A 133 -5.68 -2.29 -16.77
CA ALA A 133 -6.12 -1.65 -15.54
C ALA A 133 -5.66 -2.39 -14.27
N VAL A 134 -5.62 -3.73 -14.28
CA VAL A 134 -5.18 -4.52 -13.12
C VAL A 134 -3.69 -4.28 -12.81
N PRO A 135 -2.75 -4.41 -13.76
CA PRO A 135 -1.35 -4.03 -13.53
C PRO A 135 -1.19 -2.55 -13.15
N HIS A 136 -1.93 -1.63 -13.79
CA HIS A 136 -1.90 -0.21 -13.44
C HIS A 136 -2.25 0.01 -11.96
N ALA A 137 -3.32 -0.62 -11.46
CA ALA A 137 -3.71 -0.55 -10.06
C ALA A 137 -2.64 -1.14 -9.11
N LEU A 138 -2.05 -2.30 -9.47
CA LEU A 138 -1.01 -2.94 -8.65
C LEU A 138 0.26 -2.08 -8.57
N ILE A 139 0.73 -1.55 -9.71
CA ILE A 139 1.93 -0.72 -9.75
C ILE A 139 1.67 0.61 -9.02
N ALA A 140 0.47 1.21 -9.12
CA ALA A 140 0.12 2.43 -8.39
C ALA A 140 0.20 2.23 -6.87
N GLN A 141 -0.33 1.13 -6.35
CA GLN A 141 -0.27 0.80 -4.93
C GLN A 141 1.17 0.46 -4.48
N SER A 142 1.94 -0.23 -5.33
CA SER A 142 3.35 -0.52 -5.07
C SER A 142 4.18 0.76 -5.05
N PHE A 143 3.94 1.68 -5.98
CA PHE A 143 4.54 3.02 -6.00
C PHE A 143 4.24 3.77 -4.69
N PHE A 144 2.98 3.78 -4.24
CA PHE A 144 2.62 4.38 -2.96
C PHE A 144 3.39 3.74 -1.80
N GLY A 145 3.52 2.41 -1.78
CA GLY A 145 4.33 1.68 -0.80
C GLY A 145 5.81 2.11 -0.80
N VAL A 146 6.40 2.34 -1.98
CA VAL A 146 7.78 2.84 -2.10
C VAL A 146 7.90 4.26 -1.54
N ILE A 147 6.98 5.17 -1.86
CA ILE A 147 6.99 6.55 -1.33
C ILE A 147 6.86 6.55 0.20
N VAL A 148 5.95 5.73 0.77
CA VAL A 148 5.82 5.56 2.22
C VAL A 148 7.11 5.01 2.83
N SER A 149 7.79 4.07 2.16
CA SER A 149 9.08 3.54 2.61
C SER A 149 10.16 4.62 2.65
N LEU A 150 10.23 5.48 1.63
CA LEU A 150 11.15 6.63 1.60
C LEU A 150 10.86 7.61 2.75
N ALA A 151 9.59 7.87 3.06
CA ALA A 151 9.21 8.67 4.22
C ALA A 151 9.63 8.02 5.55
N VAL A 152 9.51 6.69 5.68
CA VAL A 152 10.00 5.97 6.87
C VAL A 152 11.52 6.06 6.98
N PHE A 153 12.27 5.79 5.90
CA PHE A 153 13.73 5.78 5.91
C PHE A 153 14.38 7.14 6.18
N THR A 154 13.68 8.22 5.87
CA THR A 154 14.11 9.60 6.16
C THR A 154 13.68 10.10 7.54
N SER A 155 12.84 9.37 8.28
CA SER A 155 12.27 9.78 9.56
C SER A 155 13.31 9.76 10.70
N LYS A 156 13.18 10.68 11.66
CA LYS A 156 13.98 10.69 12.89
C LYS A 156 13.89 9.36 13.66
N SER A 157 12.72 8.72 13.64
CA SER A 157 12.50 7.44 14.32
C SER A 157 13.29 6.28 13.69
N TRP A 158 13.54 6.33 12.40
CA TRP A 158 14.36 5.35 11.69
C TRP A 158 15.86 5.53 12.00
N TRP A 159 16.33 6.78 12.08
CA TRP A 159 17.74 7.09 12.36
C TRP A 159 18.15 6.87 13.83
N ARG A 160 17.18 6.89 14.75
CA ARG A 160 17.46 6.62 16.16
C ARG A 160 18.05 5.22 16.31
N GLN A 161 19.22 5.14 16.96
CA GLN A 161 19.83 3.85 17.32
C GLN A 161 18.85 3.05 18.19
N ARG A 162 18.69 1.78 17.89
CA ARG A 162 17.87 0.83 18.65
C ARG A 162 18.61 -0.48 18.75
N ASP A 163 18.71 -1.00 19.97
CA ASP A 163 19.12 -2.37 20.19
C ASP A 163 18.03 -3.30 19.67
N ARG A 164 18.44 -4.27 18.87
CA ARG A 164 17.51 -5.27 18.36
C ARG A 164 17.10 -6.20 19.49
N LYS A 165 15.81 -6.27 19.73
CA LYS A 165 15.24 -7.14 20.75
C LYS A 165 14.98 -8.53 20.18
N PRO A 166 15.08 -9.61 21.02
CA PRO A 166 14.60 -10.92 20.64
C PRO A 166 13.11 -10.86 20.29
N ASP A 167 12.73 -11.58 19.24
CA ASP A 167 11.32 -11.77 18.91
C ASP A 167 10.77 -12.95 19.73
N ALA A 168 9.88 -12.68 20.66
CA ALA A 168 9.40 -13.67 21.63
C ALA A 168 8.21 -14.49 21.09
N GLY A 169 8.41 -15.81 20.98
CA GLY A 169 7.35 -16.83 20.83
C GLY A 169 6.72 -16.96 19.44
N GLY A 170 6.52 -18.19 18.99
CA GLY A 170 5.80 -18.53 17.76
C GLY A 170 6.47 -18.08 16.47
N LEU A 171 5.67 -17.85 15.42
CA LEU A 171 6.16 -17.37 14.13
C LEU A 171 6.77 -15.96 14.27
N PRO A 172 8.00 -15.72 13.75
CA PRO A 172 8.66 -14.42 13.88
C PRO A 172 7.80 -13.27 13.35
N LEU A 173 7.77 -12.13 14.05
CA LEU A 173 6.98 -10.97 13.62
C LEU A 173 7.43 -10.44 12.25
N ARG A 174 8.72 -10.52 11.93
CA ARG A 174 9.23 -10.20 10.59
C ARG A 174 8.55 -11.04 9.51
N THR A 175 8.41 -12.34 9.74
CA THR A 175 7.74 -13.26 8.82
C THR A 175 6.25 -12.94 8.71
N LEU A 176 5.56 -12.77 9.85
CA LEU A 176 4.13 -12.42 9.86
C LEU A 176 3.84 -11.14 9.10
N THR A 177 4.63 -10.09 9.32
CA THR A 177 4.43 -8.81 8.64
C THR A 177 4.72 -8.91 7.14
N THR A 178 5.76 -9.66 6.73
CA THR A 178 6.07 -9.90 5.30
C THR A 178 4.96 -10.69 4.62
N LEU A 179 4.45 -11.75 5.25
CA LEU A 179 3.30 -12.52 4.75
C LEU A 179 2.06 -11.63 4.63
N SER A 180 1.83 -10.74 5.61
CA SER A 180 0.71 -9.79 5.54
C SER A 180 0.83 -8.82 4.36
N VAL A 181 2.03 -8.28 4.08
CA VAL A 181 2.26 -7.43 2.90
C VAL A 181 1.95 -8.21 1.62
N ALA A 182 2.49 -9.42 1.48
CA ALA A 182 2.26 -10.28 0.31
C ALA A 182 0.76 -10.60 0.14
N ALA A 183 0.08 -10.97 1.23
CA ALA A 183 -1.35 -11.27 1.21
C ALA A 183 -2.19 -10.05 0.82
N VAL A 184 -1.87 -8.84 1.32
CA VAL A 184 -2.56 -7.61 0.93
C VAL A 184 -2.33 -7.28 -0.54
N LEU A 185 -1.13 -7.49 -1.09
CA LEU A 185 -0.85 -7.28 -2.51
C LEU A 185 -1.64 -8.27 -3.40
N VAL A 186 -1.71 -9.54 -3.01
CA VAL A 186 -2.55 -10.53 -3.71
C VAL A 186 -4.02 -10.11 -3.67
N GLN A 187 -4.52 -9.72 -2.50
CA GLN A 187 -5.89 -9.25 -2.32
C GLN A 187 -6.21 -8.02 -3.18
N LEU A 188 -5.25 -7.12 -3.35
CA LEU A 188 -5.37 -5.97 -4.23
C LEU A 188 -5.55 -6.40 -5.69
N VAL A 189 -4.78 -7.39 -6.16
CA VAL A 189 -4.93 -7.94 -7.52
C VAL A 189 -6.32 -8.55 -7.70
N LEU A 190 -6.81 -9.34 -6.72
CA LEU A 190 -8.14 -9.93 -6.76
C LEU A 190 -9.25 -8.86 -6.79
N GLY A 191 -9.10 -7.80 -5.99
CA GLY A 191 -10.02 -6.67 -5.98
C GLY A 191 -10.01 -5.86 -7.28
N ALA A 192 -8.83 -5.61 -7.83
CA ALA A 192 -8.70 -4.94 -9.12
C ALA A 192 -9.28 -5.79 -10.27
N ALA A 193 -9.04 -7.11 -10.26
CA ALA A 193 -9.62 -8.03 -11.23
C ALA A 193 -11.15 -8.01 -11.19
N PHE A 194 -11.76 -8.07 -9.99
CA PHE A 194 -13.20 -7.91 -9.83
C PHE A 194 -13.69 -6.53 -10.31
N ARG A 195 -13.02 -5.47 -9.90
CA ARG A 195 -13.44 -4.09 -10.23
C ARG A 195 -13.43 -3.81 -11.73
N HIS A 196 -12.48 -4.39 -12.47
CA HIS A 196 -12.31 -4.19 -13.91
C HIS A 196 -12.94 -5.29 -14.76
N GLY A 197 -13.73 -6.19 -14.17
CA GLY A 197 -14.46 -7.22 -14.89
C GLY A 197 -13.62 -8.41 -15.37
N ALA A 198 -12.40 -8.57 -14.86
CA ALA A 198 -11.55 -9.72 -15.17
C ALA A 198 -11.90 -10.97 -14.35
N SER A 199 -12.63 -10.83 -13.24
CA SER A 199 -13.12 -11.96 -12.42
C SER A 199 -14.43 -11.62 -11.71
N GLY A 200 -15.16 -12.65 -11.23
CA GLY A 200 -16.26 -12.47 -10.29
C GLY A 200 -15.79 -12.04 -8.89
N ILE A 201 -16.76 -11.78 -7.99
CA ILE A 201 -16.48 -11.34 -6.61
C ILE A 201 -15.87 -12.46 -5.73
N THR A 202 -16.17 -13.72 -6.00
CA THR A 202 -15.85 -14.85 -5.12
C THR A 202 -14.36 -14.96 -4.76
N PRO A 203 -13.39 -14.84 -5.71
CA PRO A 203 -11.98 -14.86 -5.35
C PRO A 203 -11.59 -13.72 -4.40
N HIS A 204 -12.13 -12.51 -4.63
CA HIS A 204 -11.86 -11.35 -3.78
C HIS A 204 -12.47 -11.51 -2.38
N ALA A 205 -13.70 -12.02 -2.28
CA ALA A 205 -14.38 -12.27 -1.00
C ALA A 205 -13.67 -13.37 -0.18
N ALA A 206 -13.31 -14.48 -0.81
CA ALA A 206 -12.54 -15.55 -0.15
C ALA A 206 -11.16 -15.07 0.30
N GLY A 207 -10.46 -14.33 -0.58
CA GLY A 207 -9.18 -13.71 -0.24
C GLY A 207 -9.30 -12.72 0.91
N ALA A 208 -10.38 -11.94 1.00
CA ALA A 208 -10.62 -11.00 2.07
C ALA A 208 -10.69 -11.67 3.45
N VAL A 209 -11.31 -12.86 3.57
CA VAL A 209 -11.34 -13.64 4.81
C VAL A 209 -9.92 -14.04 5.22
N ILE A 210 -9.14 -14.57 4.29
CA ILE A 210 -7.76 -15.02 4.53
C ILE A 210 -6.87 -13.85 4.95
N VAL A 211 -6.91 -12.74 4.20
CA VAL A 211 -6.09 -11.55 4.48
C VAL A 211 -6.50 -10.93 5.81
N THR A 212 -7.80 -10.86 6.12
CA THR A 212 -8.28 -10.35 7.40
C THR A 212 -7.72 -11.18 8.56
N ALA A 213 -7.74 -12.52 8.46
CA ALA A 213 -7.20 -13.41 9.49
C ALA A 213 -5.68 -13.21 9.67
N ILE A 214 -4.90 -13.14 8.57
CA ILE A 214 -3.44 -12.96 8.63
C ILE A 214 -3.07 -11.60 9.22
N VAL A 215 -3.71 -10.52 8.77
CA VAL A 215 -3.40 -9.15 9.20
C VAL A 215 -3.85 -8.93 10.65
N ALA A 216 -5.03 -9.43 11.04
CA ALA A 216 -5.49 -9.39 12.43
C ALA A 216 -4.55 -10.17 13.35
N TRP A 217 -4.15 -11.37 12.96
CA TRP A 217 -3.17 -12.15 13.73
C TRP A 217 -1.85 -11.40 13.89
N THR A 218 -1.32 -10.82 12.82
CA THR A 218 -0.08 -10.02 12.86
C THR A 218 -0.21 -8.85 13.84
N ALA A 219 -1.30 -8.09 13.76
CA ALA A 219 -1.54 -6.96 14.64
C ALA A 219 -1.69 -7.42 16.13
N ILE A 220 -2.49 -8.45 16.41
CA ILE A 220 -2.70 -8.98 17.74
C ILE A 220 -1.40 -9.57 18.32
N ALA A 221 -0.64 -10.33 17.52
CA ALA A 221 0.66 -10.84 17.92
C ALA A 221 1.63 -9.72 18.30
N THR A 222 1.64 -8.63 17.51
CA THR A 222 2.44 -7.43 17.82
C THR A 222 2.03 -6.82 19.16
N LEU A 223 0.73 -6.63 19.39
CA LEU A 223 0.21 -6.03 20.62
C LEU A 223 0.51 -6.88 21.86
N ARG A 224 0.41 -8.21 21.74
CA ARG A 224 0.64 -9.14 22.86
C ARG A 224 2.13 -9.32 23.18
N ARG A 225 2.97 -9.47 22.16
CA ARG A 225 4.40 -9.81 22.33
C ARG A 225 5.30 -8.60 22.57
N HIS A 226 4.90 -7.42 22.08
CA HIS A 226 5.71 -6.20 22.12
C HIS A 226 4.99 -5.03 22.81
N SER A 227 4.18 -5.33 23.85
CA SER A 227 3.30 -4.37 24.55
C SER A 227 4.02 -3.12 25.09
N GLY A 228 5.32 -3.22 25.41
CA GLY A 228 6.14 -2.10 25.87
C GLY A 228 6.80 -1.27 24.75
N ASP A 229 6.65 -1.62 23.47
CA ASP A 229 7.32 -0.90 22.39
C ASP A 229 6.34 -0.09 21.52
N ALA A 230 6.16 1.20 21.87
CA ALA A 230 5.28 2.11 21.14
C ALA A 230 5.64 2.23 19.64
N TYR A 231 6.87 1.90 19.25
CA TYR A 231 7.32 1.92 17.85
C TYR A 231 6.63 0.85 17.00
N LEU A 232 6.33 -0.30 17.59
CA LEU A 232 5.61 -1.41 16.95
C LEU A 232 4.10 -1.35 17.22
N ILE A 233 3.69 -0.94 18.45
CA ILE A 233 2.29 -0.94 18.84
C ILE A 233 1.45 0.08 18.07
N ARG A 234 1.96 1.30 17.82
CA ARG A 234 1.19 2.35 17.16
C ARG A 234 0.69 1.92 15.77
N PRO A 235 1.55 1.43 14.84
CA PRO A 235 1.05 0.92 13.57
C PRO A 235 0.17 -0.34 13.72
N ALA A 236 0.40 -1.20 14.70
CA ALA A 236 -0.45 -2.38 14.92
C ALA A 236 -1.88 -2.01 15.37
N LYS A 237 -2.04 -1.00 16.24
CA LYS A 237 -3.36 -0.47 16.61
C LYS A 237 -4.06 0.17 15.42
N LEU A 238 -3.35 1.00 14.66
CA LEU A 238 -3.90 1.64 13.46
C LEU A 238 -4.33 0.58 12.44
N LEU A 239 -3.54 -0.51 12.29
CA LEU A 239 -3.84 -1.59 11.38
C LEU A 239 -5.18 -2.28 11.71
N LEU A 240 -5.50 -2.50 12.99
CA LEU A 240 -6.81 -3.06 13.39
C LEU A 240 -7.96 -2.12 13.04
N VAL A 241 -7.80 -0.81 13.29
CA VAL A 241 -8.82 0.19 12.94
C VAL A 241 -9.05 0.21 11.43
N LEU A 242 -7.97 0.26 10.64
CA LEU A 242 -8.06 0.27 9.18
C LEU A 242 -8.64 -1.03 8.64
N LEU A 243 -8.28 -2.18 9.22
CA LEU A 243 -8.81 -3.48 8.82
C LEU A 243 -10.33 -3.56 9.03
N THR A 244 -10.82 -3.10 10.19
CA THR A 244 -12.27 -3.03 10.47
C THR A 244 -12.97 -2.12 9.46
N ALA A 245 -12.45 -0.92 9.23
CA ALA A 245 -13.01 0.00 8.24
C ALA A 245 -12.97 -0.60 6.83
N GLN A 246 -11.88 -1.28 6.46
CA GLN A 246 -11.70 -1.92 5.15
C GLN A 246 -12.77 -2.99 4.88
N VAL A 247 -13.00 -3.89 5.85
CA VAL A 247 -14.01 -4.94 5.72
C VAL A 247 -15.41 -4.33 5.66
N SER A 248 -15.72 -3.39 6.56
CA SER A 248 -17.03 -2.71 6.58
C SER A 248 -17.32 -1.99 5.27
N LEU A 249 -16.37 -1.18 4.76
CA LEU A 249 -16.53 -0.48 3.49
C LEU A 249 -16.64 -1.45 2.31
N GLY A 250 -15.93 -2.57 2.32
CA GLY A 250 -16.02 -3.60 1.28
C GLY A 250 -17.40 -4.23 1.21
N VAL A 251 -17.95 -4.62 2.35
CA VAL A 251 -19.32 -5.17 2.45
C VAL A 251 -20.34 -4.12 2.00
N MET A 252 -20.26 -2.89 2.51
CA MET A 252 -21.20 -1.83 2.14
C MET A 252 -21.10 -1.47 0.65
N ALA A 253 -19.91 -1.42 0.06
CA ALA A 253 -19.74 -1.17 -1.37
C ALA A 253 -20.35 -2.28 -2.22
N TYR A 254 -20.22 -3.54 -1.79
CA TYR A 254 -20.84 -4.67 -2.46
C TYR A 254 -22.35 -4.62 -2.38
N LEU A 255 -22.93 -4.37 -1.18
CA LEU A 255 -24.38 -4.23 -0.99
C LEU A 255 -24.96 -3.09 -1.83
N ALA A 256 -24.30 -1.92 -1.85
CA ALA A 256 -24.70 -0.80 -2.69
C ALA A 256 -24.69 -1.15 -4.18
N ARG A 257 -23.70 -1.95 -4.62
CA ARG A 257 -23.64 -2.42 -6.01
C ARG A 257 -24.79 -3.38 -6.34
N MET A 258 -25.09 -4.35 -5.47
CA MET A 258 -26.19 -5.30 -5.69
C MET A 258 -27.54 -4.58 -5.70
N SER A 259 -27.77 -3.65 -4.77
CA SER A 259 -29.00 -2.82 -4.77
C SER A 259 -29.14 -1.99 -6.05
N SER A 260 -28.04 -1.43 -6.57
CA SER A 260 -28.05 -0.70 -7.85
C SER A 260 -28.36 -1.58 -9.06
N ALA A 261 -28.03 -2.88 -8.98
CA ALA A 261 -28.36 -3.86 -10.01
C ALA A 261 -29.78 -4.44 -9.90
N GLY A 262 -30.59 -3.91 -8.97
CA GLY A 262 -31.97 -4.35 -8.76
C GLY A 262 -32.13 -5.60 -7.89
N TYR A 263 -31.05 -6.04 -7.21
CA TYR A 263 -31.13 -7.13 -6.24
C TYR A 263 -31.45 -6.55 -4.85
N PRO A 264 -32.63 -6.81 -4.26
CA PRO A 264 -32.92 -6.38 -2.91
C PRO A 264 -32.04 -7.14 -1.92
N VAL A 265 -31.32 -6.43 -1.05
CA VAL A 265 -30.48 -7.01 -0.02
C VAL A 265 -30.87 -6.41 1.32
N SER A 266 -31.75 -7.09 2.04
CA SER A 266 -32.29 -6.64 3.32
C SER A 266 -31.74 -7.39 4.53
N GLY A 267 -30.99 -8.48 4.34
CA GLY A 267 -30.48 -9.32 5.43
C GLY A 267 -29.25 -10.15 5.08
N VAL A 268 -28.68 -10.79 6.11
CA VAL A 268 -27.46 -11.63 5.97
C VAL A 268 -27.69 -12.84 5.04
N GLY A 269 -28.88 -13.45 5.06
CA GLY A 269 -29.22 -14.54 4.14
C GLY A 269 -29.19 -14.08 2.67
N GLU A 270 -29.84 -12.96 2.38
CA GLU A 270 -29.84 -12.36 1.04
C GLU A 270 -28.45 -11.92 0.59
N PHE A 271 -27.56 -11.55 1.54
CA PHE A 271 -26.16 -11.27 1.23
C PHE A 271 -25.46 -12.51 0.64
N PHE A 272 -25.61 -13.70 1.24
CA PHE A 272 -25.03 -14.94 0.72
C PHE A 272 -25.67 -15.37 -0.59
N ASP A 273 -26.97 -15.23 -0.73
CA ASP A 273 -27.70 -15.50 -1.97
C ASP A 273 -27.23 -14.57 -3.09
N SER A 274 -27.04 -13.27 -2.80
CA SER A 274 -26.51 -12.30 -3.75
C SER A 274 -25.08 -12.64 -4.22
N MET A 275 -24.25 -13.22 -3.36
CA MET A 275 -22.92 -13.69 -3.74
C MET A 275 -22.98 -14.83 -4.76
N SER A 276 -23.96 -15.72 -4.67
CA SER A 276 -24.17 -16.81 -5.64
C SER A 276 -24.67 -16.28 -7.00
N LEU A 277 -25.40 -15.16 -7.00
CA LEU A 277 -25.92 -14.50 -8.21
C LEU A 277 -24.91 -13.51 -8.81
N ALA A 278 -23.86 -13.14 -8.08
CA ALA A 278 -22.85 -12.15 -8.52
C ALA A 278 -22.20 -12.45 -9.89
N PRO A 279 -21.98 -13.72 -10.31
CA PRO A 279 -21.49 -14.03 -11.67
C PRO A 279 -22.45 -13.59 -12.78
N LEU A 280 -23.73 -13.43 -12.47
CA LEU A 280 -24.77 -13.02 -13.43
C LEU A 280 -24.88 -11.49 -13.56
N ALA A 281 -24.42 -10.76 -12.55
CA ALA A 281 -24.40 -9.29 -12.55
C ALA A 281 -23.18 -8.80 -13.33
N GLN A 282 -23.36 -8.53 -14.62
CA GLN A 282 -22.30 -7.93 -15.44
C GLN A 282 -21.86 -6.60 -14.86
N PRO A 283 -20.56 -6.38 -14.61
CA PRO A 283 -20.07 -5.12 -14.01
C PRO A 283 -20.49 -3.85 -14.75
N ASN A 284 -20.69 -3.96 -16.06
CA ASN A 284 -20.96 -2.84 -16.95
C ASN A 284 -22.46 -2.47 -17.06
N GLN A 285 -23.35 -3.21 -16.40
CA GLN A 285 -24.81 -2.97 -16.46
C GLN A 285 -25.33 -2.16 -15.28
N VAL A 286 -24.47 -1.89 -14.28
CA VAL A 286 -24.86 -1.15 -13.07
C VAL A 286 -24.54 0.32 -13.26
N GLN A 287 -25.56 1.17 -13.35
CA GLN A 287 -25.32 2.61 -13.29
C GLN A 287 -24.73 3.01 -11.92
N PRO A 288 -23.61 3.76 -11.89
CA PRO A 288 -22.99 4.13 -10.64
C PRO A 288 -23.86 5.13 -9.87
N LEU A 289 -24.31 4.72 -8.68
CA LEU A 289 -24.97 5.62 -7.73
C LEU A 289 -23.95 6.29 -6.82
N GLU A 290 -24.24 7.51 -6.37
CA GLU A 290 -23.34 8.27 -5.47
C GLU A 290 -22.88 7.46 -4.23
N PRO A 291 -23.75 6.71 -3.52
CA PRO A 291 -23.31 5.87 -2.41
C PRO A 291 -22.29 4.78 -2.84
N MET A 292 -22.50 4.14 -3.99
CA MET A 292 -21.60 3.13 -4.53
C MET A 292 -20.23 3.73 -4.88
N ILE A 293 -20.20 4.92 -5.49
CA ILE A 293 -18.98 5.65 -5.84
C ILE A 293 -18.17 5.94 -4.58
N SER A 294 -18.81 6.54 -3.57
CA SER A 294 -18.17 6.97 -2.33
C SER A 294 -17.65 5.78 -1.53
N LEU A 295 -18.42 4.71 -1.38
CA LEU A 295 -18.05 3.51 -0.64
C LEU A 295 -16.90 2.78 -1.33
N THR A 296 -16.94 2.67 -2.66
CA THR A 296 -15.89 1.99 -3.42
C THR A 296 -14.58 2.78 -3.41
N ALA A 297 -14.64 4.10 -3.54
CA ALA A 297 -13.47 4.96 -3.44
C ALA A 297 -12.88 4.93 -2.01
N GLY A 298 -13.74 4.99 -0.99
CA GLY A 298 -13.35 4.84 0.42
C GLY A 298 -12.66 3.51 0.70
N HIS A 299 -13.24 2.39 0.21
CA HIS A 299 -12.66 1.05 0.33
C HIS A 299 -11.25 0.99 -0.31
N LEU A 300 -11.05 1.56 -1.49
CA LEU A 300 -9.75 1.62 -2.15
C LEU A 300 -8.73 2.41 -1.33
N ILE A 301 -9.10 3.57 -0.80
CA ILE A 301 -8.20 4.42 -0.02
C ILE A 301 -7.84 3.77 1.32
N VAL A 302 -8.80 3.18 2.03
CA VAL A 302 -8.53 2.46 3.29
C VAL A 302 -7.65 1.24 3.02
N GLY A 303 -7.82 0.56 1.88
CA GLY A 303 -6.93 -0.52 1.42
C GLY A 303 -5.50 -0.04 1.20
N ALA A 304 -5.31 1.11 0.55
CA ALA A 304 -4.00 1.74 0.38
C ALA A 304 -3.34 2.08 1.72
N LEU A 305 -4.11 2.66 2.66
CA LEU A 305 -3.62 2.98 4.00
C LEU A 305 -3.32 1.72 4.83
N THR A 306 -4.07 0.64 4.63
CA THR A 306 -3.79 -0.67 5.24
C THR A 306 -2.47 -1.23 4.73
N LEU A 307 -2.23 -1.22 3.41
CA LEU A 307 -0.95 -1.60 2.80
C LEU A 307 0.21 -0.73 3.34
N ALA A 308 0.04 0.59 3.39
CA ALA A 308 1.05 1.50 3.94
C ALA A 308 1.36 1.18 5.41
N THR A 309 0.32 0.94 6.22
CA THR A 309 0.48 0.70 7.66
C THR A 309 1.16 -0.64 7.94
N ILE A 310 0.79 -1.72 7.23
CA ILE A 310 1.48 -3.01 7.38
C ILE A 310 2.92 -2.93 6.89
N LEU A 311 3.20 -2.19 5.81
CA LEU A 311 4.55 -1.94 5.33
C LEU A 311 5.39 -1.17 6.36
N VAL A 312 4.83 -0.12 6.98
CA VAL A 312 5.48 0.60 8.09
C VAL A 312 5.78 -0.35 9.25
N LEU A 313 4.84 -1.20 9.65
CA LEU A 313 5.05 -2.20 10.70
C LEU A 313 6.15 -3.19 10.31
N THR A 314 6.17 -3.65 9.06
CA THR A 314 7.21 -4.54 8.51
C THR A 314 8.59 -3.91 8.63
N LEU A 315 8.76 -2.71 8.08
CA LEU A 315 10.04 -1.99 8.13
C LEU A 315 10.51 -1.78 9.58
N ARG A 316 9.59 -1.43 10.47
CA ARG A 316 9.88 -1.26 11.90
C ARG A 316 10.25 -2.58 12.59
N ALA A 317 9.58 -3.69 12.26
CA ALA A 317 9.91 -5.02 12.79
C ALA A 317 11.32 -5.45 12.34
N TYR A 318 11.67 -5.23 11.08
CA TYR A 318 13.03 -5.49 10.59
C TYR A 318 14.11 -4.62 11.24
N ARG A 319 13.76 -3.40 11.65
CA ARG A 319 14.68 -2.47 12.34
C ARG A 319 14.84 -2.80 13.82
N ALA A 320 13.78 -3.25 14.49
CA ALA A 320 13.72 -3.36 15.95
C ALA A 320 13.96 -4.78 16.49
N LEU A 321 13.81 -5.82 15.65
CA LEU A 321 13.85 -7.21 16.12
C LEU A 321 15.04 -7.98 15.52
N GLN A 322 15.50 -9.02 16.21
CA GLN A 322 16.53 -9.95 15.73
C GLN A 322 15.97 -10.89 14.65
N PRO A 323 16.78 -11.39 13.69
CA PRO A 323 16.39 -12.47 12.79
C PRO A 323 16.08 -13.76 13.56
N GLY A 324 15.00 -14.47 13.18
CA GLY A 324 14.60 -15.69 13.88
C GLY A 324 15.62 -16.85 13.88
N ARG A 325 16.63 -16.81 13.02
CA ARG A 325 17.71 -17.83 12.94
C ARG A 325 18.79 -17.67 14.00
N GLU A 326 19.04 -16.46 14.53
CA GLU A 326 20.05 -16.25 15.57
C GLU A 326 19.67 -16.96 16.88
N ARG A 327 18.38 -17.18 17.15
CA ARG A 327 17.90 -17.86 18.32
C ARG A 327 18.18 -19.36 18.33
N ALA A 328 18.19 -20.02 17.18
CA ALA A 328 18.50 -21.45 17.07
C ALA A 328 19.98 -21.72 17.34
N ALA A 329 20.86 -20.80 16.97
CA ALA A 329 22.30 -20.91 17.20
C ALA A 329 22.68 -20.67 18.68
N GLU A 330 22.03 -19.74 19.37
CA GLU A 330 22.27 -19.50 20.81
C GLU A 330 21.76 -20.65 21.69
N VAL A 331 20.63 -21.27 21.32
CA VAL A 331 20.08 -22.43 22.05
C VAL A 331 20.92 -23.70 21.77
N SER A 332 21.51 -23.85 20.58
CA SER A 332 22.37 -24.98 20.25
C SER A 332 23.84 -24.80 20.73
N GLY A 333 24.28 -23.56 20.93
CA GLY A 333 25.64 -23.24 21.39
C GLY A 333 25.79 -23.20 22.91
N GLY A 334 24.69 -23.16 23.68
CA GLY A 334 24.73 -23.14 25.16
C GLY A 334 24.94 -24.49 25.86
N GLY A 335 25.14 -25.57 25.09
CA GLY A 335 25.27 -26.94 25.61
C GLY A 335 26.70 -27.49 25.68
N THR A 336 27.74 -26.65 25.79
CA THR A 336 29.08 -27.16 26.11
C THR A 336 29.17 -27.46 27.60
N LEU A 337 29.02 -28.73 27.89
CA LEU A 337 29.23 -29.36 29.18
C LEU A 337 30.57 -28.93 29.79
N ALA A 338 30.52 -28.36 30.98
CA ALA A 338 31.68 -28.20 31.82
C ALA A 338 32.29 -29.61 32.10
N SER A 339 33.45 -29.84 31.54
CA SER A 339 34.27 -31.06 31.87
C SER A 339 34.62 -31.06 33.33
N PRO A 340 34.38 -32.17 34.09
CA PRO A 340 34.79 -32.25 35.47
C PRO A 340 36.34 -32.31 35.57
N ARG A 341 36.92 -31.33 36.27
CA ARG A 341 38.33 -31.37 36.66
C ARG A 341 38.59 -32.66 37.47
N LYS A 342 39.39 -33.55 36.93
CA LYS A 342 40.00 -34.64 37.69
C LYS A 342 40.91 -34.04 38.77
N ALA A 343 40.58 -34.29 40.02
CA ALA A 343 41.47 -34.14 41.15
C ALA A 343 42.55 -35.21 41.01
N ALA A 344 43.82 -34.80 40.95
CA ALA A 344 44.97 -35.69 41.10
C ALA A 344 45.49 -35.57 42.53
N ILE A 345 45.63 -36.75 43.15
CA ILE A 345 46.32 -37.02 44.40
C ILE A 345 47.85 -36.93 44.11
#